data_d1b477f0f4ea4a1fbf3263e714cb761e
#
_entry.id   d1b477f0f4ea4a1fbf3263e714cb761e
#
_cell.length_a   1.000
_cell.length_b   1.000
_cell.length_c   1.000
_cell.angle_alpha   90.00
_cell.angle_beta   90.00
_cell.angle_gamma   90.00
#
_symmetry.space_group_name_H-M   'P 1'
#
loop_
_entity.id
_entity.type
_entity.pdbx_description
1 polymer ?
#
loop_
_entity_poly.entity_id
_entity_poly.type
_entity_poly.pdbx_seq_one_letter_code
_entity_poly.pdbx_strand_id
1 'polypeptide(L)'
;MTTINTFGITTADVSGQVHNLNISPTSSPTDAQVTDMIEQNAALLTMELQAAGITAAGLTDTTDATYVLCKRGIINKTVSDVLVARNRGEAGAGAYYMANWDRLIETVRQYPQRVENQSEQGPDLAEFIAQGAADLQDSPFYSSISGKIVIGGL
;
A
#
# COMPACT_ATOMS: atom_id res chain seq x y z
N MET A 1 -12.84 24.39 -0.25
CA MET A 1 -13.31 23.00 0.01
C MET A 1 -12.28 22.06 -0.58
N THR A 2 -11.68 21.21 0.24
CA THR A 2 -10.73 20.20 -0.26
C THR A 2 -11.55 19.05 -0.85
N THR A 3 -11.37 18.78 -2.14
CA THR A 3 -12.04 17.66 -2.79
C THR A 3 -11.35 16.37 -2.35
N ILE A 4 -12.09 15.45 -1.73
CA ILE A 4 -11.58 14.14 -1.34
C ILE A 4 -11.42 13.30 -2.61
N ASN A 5 -10.23 12.75 -2.83
CA ASN A 5 -9.99 11.82 -3.93
C ASN A 5 -10.20 10.37 -3.41
N THR A 6 -11.28 9.73 -3.83
CA THR A 6 -11.57 8.33 -3.49
C THR A 6 -10.80 7.33 -4.37
N PHE A 7 -9.97 7.81 -5.30
CA PHE A 7 -9.18 6.99 -6.23
C PHE A 7 -10.02 5.98 -7.03
N GLY A 8 -11.31 6.30 -7.25
CA GLY A 8 -12.25 5.44 -7.98
C GLY A 8 -12.50 4.08 -7.33
N ILE A 9 -12.33 3.98 -6.01
CA ILE A 9 -12.55 2.74 -5.26
C ILE A 9 -14.04 2.48 -5.11
N THR A 10 -14.42 1.24 -5.32
CA THR A 10 -15.78 0.73 -5.16
C THR A 10 -15.85 -0.36 -4.09
N THR A 11 -17.06 -0.67 -3.63
CA THR A 11 -17.27 -1.79 -2.70
C THR A 11 -16.87 -3.15 -3.30
N ALA A 12 -16.89 -3.27 -4.64
CA ALA A 12 -16.39 -4.44 -5.36
C ALA A 12 -14.87 -4.58 -5.24
N ASP A 13 -14.10 -3.48 -5.26
CA ASP A 13 -12.65 -3.51 -5.02
C ASP A 13 -12.32 -4.03 -3.61
N VAL A 14 -13.13 -3.66 -2.61
CA VAL A 14 -12.99 -4.09 -1.22
C VAL A 14 -13.34 -5.58 -1.07
N SER A 15 -14.49 -6.00 -1.61
CA SER A 15 -14.92 -7.40 -1.53
C SER A 15 -13.99 -8.36 -2.28
N GLY A 16 -13.37 -7.89 -3.37
CA GLY A 16 -12.42 -8.67 -4.16
C GLY A 16 -11.11 -9.03 -3.43
N GLN A 17 -10.78 -8.35 -2.32
CA GLN A 17 -9.56 -8.61 -1.56
C GLN A 17 -9.67 -9.80 -0.60
N VAL A 18 -10.88 -10.19 -0.22
CA VAL A 18 -11.10 -11.25 0.77
C VAL A 18 -12.04 -12.29 0.20
N HIS A 19 -11.57 -13.52 0.14
CA HIS A 19 -12.40 -14.64 -0.31
C HIS A 19 -13.67 -14.76 0.56
N ASN A 20 -14.83 -14.85 -0.10
CA ASN A 20 -16.15 -14.90 0.56
C ASN A 20 -16.61 -13.62 1.28
N LEU A 21 -15.95 -12.47 1.04
CA LEU A 21 -16.46 -11.20 1.54
C LEU A 21 -17.61 -10.71 0.63
N ASN A 22 -18.84 -11.01 1.02
CA ASN A 22 -20.02 -10.50 0.31
C ASN A 22 -20.46 -9.17 0.96
N ILE A 23 -20.46 -8.11 0.19
CA ILE A 23 -20.98 -6.79 0.57
C ILE A 23 -22.26 -6.56 -0.24
N SER A 24 -23.35 -6.27 0.44
CA SER A 24 -24.67 -6.10 -0.15
C SER A 24 -25.51 -5.10 0.68
N PRO A 25 -26.64 -4.65 0.19
CA PRO A 25 -27.52 -3.78 0.97
C PRO A 25 -28.04 -4.38 2.28
N THR A 26 -27.97 -5.72 2.41
CA THR A 26 -28.45 -6.46 3.60
C THR A 26 -27.33 -7.10 4.41
N SER A 27 -26.06 -6.95 4.01
CA SER A 27 -24.92 -7.42 4.79
C SER A 27 -24.64 -6.52 5.99
N SER A 28 -23.79 -6.98 6.90
CA SER A 28 -23.26 -6.16 7.99
C SER A 28 -21.73 -6.18 7.94
N PRO A 29 -21.07 -5.06 7.64
CA PRO A 29 -21.64 -3.76 7.23
C PRO A 29 -22.34 -3.81 5.86
N THR A 30 -23.27 -2.89 5.63
CA THR A 30 -23.98 -2.73 4.35
C THR A 30 -23.09 -2.08 3.30
N ASP A 31 -23.48 -2.19 2.02
CA ASP A 31 -22.80 -1.52 0.90
C ASP A 31 -22.65 0.00 1.11
N ALA A 32 -23.71 0.67 1.60
CA ALA A 32 -23.65 2.09 1.93
C ALA A 32 -22.64 2.40 3.04
N GLN A 33 -22.60 1.57 4.10
CA GLN A 33 -21.64 1.77 5.19
C GLN A 33 -20.20 1.53 4.73
N VAL A 34 -19.98 0.58 3.82
CA VAL A 34 -18.63 0.36 3.25
C VAL A 34 -18.23 1.53 2.34
N THR A 35 -19.16 2.11 1.60
CA THR A 35 -18.93 3.34 0.82
C THR A 35 -18.49 4.49 1.74
N ASP A 36 -19.20 4.71 2.84
CA ASP A 36 -18.82 5.71 3.85
C ASP A 36 -17.42 5.46 4.43
N MET A 37 -17.06 4.18 4.69
CA MET A 37 -15.71 3.81 5.15
C MET A 37 -14.64 4.14 4.10
N ILE A 38 -14.90 3.90 2.82
CA ILE A 38 -14.00 4.27 1.73
C ILE A 38 -13.75 5.78 1.72
N GLU A 39 -14.80 6.58 1.81
CA GLU A 39 -14.71 8.05 1.82
C GLU A 39 -13.94 8.55 3.04
N GLN A 40 -14.20 8.01 4.24
CA GLN A 40 -13.49 8.36 5.46
C GLN A 40 -11.99 8.02 5.37
N ASN A 41 -11.65 6.83 4.87
CA ASN A 41 -10.27 6.41 4.72
C ASN A 41 -9.52 7.19 3.63
N ALA A 42 -10.21 7.58 2.55
CA ALA A 42 -9.69 8.48 1.54
C ALA A 42 -9.43 9.88 2.10
N ALA A 43 -10.30 10.38 2.96
CA ALA A 43 -10.11 11.66 3.64
C ALA A 43 -8.88 11.62 4.57
N LEU A 44 -8.72 10.54 5.36
CA LEU A 44 -7.55 10.36 6.22
C LEU A 44 -6.25 10.35 5.40
N LEU A 45 -6.19 9.58 4.32
CA LEU A 45 -5.02 9.56 3.44
C LEU A 45 -4.75 10.93 2.82
N THR A 46 -5.79 11.63 2.39
CA THR A 46 -5.67 12.99 1.84
C THR A 46 -5.02 13.95 2.85
N MET A 47 -5.40 13.88 4.13
CA MET A 47 -4.79 14.67 5.19
C MET A 47 -3.30 14.33 5.39
N GLU A 48 -2.94 13.05 5.39
CA GLU A 48 -1.54 12.62 5.52
C GLU A 48 -0.69 13.07 4.33
N LEU A 49 -1.21 12.94 3.10
CA LEU A 49 -0.55 13.43 1.89
C LEU A 49 -0.34 14.95 1.94
N GLN A 50 -1.36 15.72 2.34
CA GLN A 50 -1.25 17.17 2.49
C GLN A 50 -0.22 17.58 3.55
N ALA A 51 -0.17 16.87 4.67
CA ALA A 51 0.84 17.10 5.71
C ALA A 51 2.26 16.83 5.19
N ALA A 52 2.41 15.93 4.22
CA ALA A 52 3.66 15.62 3.53
C ALA A 52 3.96 16.56 2.34
N GLY A 53 3.08 17.54 2.06
CA GLY A 53 3.24 18.46 0.93
C GLY A 53 2.71 17.94 -0.42
N ILE A 54 2.06 16.77 -0.44
CA ILE A 54 1.56 16.12 -1.65
C ILE A 54 0.07 16.48 -1.86
N THR A 55 -0.27 16.93 -3.07
CA THR A 55 -1.66 17.29 -3.41
C THR A 55 -2.41 16.07 -3.95
N ALA A 56 -3.26 15.45 -3.13
CA ALA A 56 -4.05 14.28 -3.54
C ALA A 56 -4.93 14.52 -4.78
N ALA A 57 -5.44 15.75 -4.97
CA ALA A 57 -6.23 16.12 -6.14
C ALA A 57 -5.42 16.08 -7.47
N GLY A 58 -4.08 16.16 -7.41
CA GLY A 58 -3.20 16.02 -8.58
C GLY A 58 -2.95 14.57 -8.98
N LEU A 59 -3.27 13.61 -8.11
CA LEU A 59 -3.10 12.19 -8.37
C LEU A 59 -4.31 11.65 -9.17
N THR A 60 -4.31 11.86 -10.48
CA THR A 60 -5.41 11.45 -11.37
C THR A 60 -5.01 10.38 -12.38
N ASP A 61 -3.72 10.19 -12.62
CA ASP A 61 -3.22 9.16 -13.51
C ASP A 61 -3.31 7.78 -12.83
N THR A 62 -4.19 6.94 -13.33
CA THR A 62 -4.46 5.60 -12.79
C THR A 62 -3.30 4.62 -13.00
N THR A 63 -2.34 4.97 -13.86
CA THR A 63 -1.12 4.17 -14.13
C THR A 63 0.05 4.60 -13.26
N ASP A 64 -0.05 5.76 -12.60
CA ASP A 64 0.95 6.28 -11.68
C ASP A 64 1.11 5.35 -10.48
N ALA A 65 2.36 5.03 -10.15
CA ALA A 65 2.69 4.16 -9.02
C ALA A 65 2.17 4.73 -7.69
N THR A 66 2.21 6.05 -7.52
CA THR A 66 1.67 6.73 -6.33
C THR A 66 0.16 6.58 -6.24
N TYR A 67 -0.56 6.77 -7.36
CA TYR A 67 -2.00 6.54 -7.42
C TYR A 67 -2.35 5.10 -7.03
N VAL A 68 -1.66 4.12 -7.62
CA VAL A 68 -1.88 2.69 -7.33
C VAL A 68 -1.60 2.37 -5.87
N LEU A 69 -0.52 2.93 -5.29
CA LEU A 69 -0.17 2.74 -3.89
C LEU A 69 -1.22 3.33 -2.95
N CYS A 70 -1.68 4.55 -3.21
CA CYS A 70 -2.73 5.23 -2.45
C CYS A 70 -4.05 4.46 -2.53
N LYS A 71 -4.47 4.05 -3.74
CA LYS A 71 -5.65 3.23 -3.96
C LYS A 71 -5.59 1.94 -3.13
N ARG A 72 -4.48 1.21 -3.20
CA ARG A 72 -4.28 -0.03 -2.45
C ARG A 72 -4.30 0.18 -0.93
N GLY A 73 -3.73 1.30 -0.46
CA GLY A 73 -3.75 1.66 0.95
C GLY A 73 -5.16 1.85 1.49
N ILE A 74 -6.00 2.63 0.79
CA ILE A 74 -7.39 2.85 1.18
C ILE A 74 -8.18 1.53 1.16
N ILE A 75 -7.98 0.70 0.14
CA ILE A 75 -8.64 -0.63 0.07
C ILE A 75 -8.24 -1.46 1.29
N ASN A 76 -6.95 -1.56 1.62
CA ASN A 76 -6.47 -2.32 2.77
C ASN A 76 -7.10 -1.81 4.07
N LYS A 77 -7.11 -0.49 4.30
CA LYS A 77 -7.73 0.09 5.49
C LYS A 77 -9.21 -0.25 5.57
N THR A 78 -9.94 -0.09 4.47
CA THR A 78 -11.38 -0.38 4.41
C THR A 78 -11.66 -1.87 4.64
N VAL A 79 -10.86 -2.77 4.07
CA VAL A 79 -10.96 -4.23 4.33
C VAL A 79 -10.76 -4.52 5.81
N SER A 80 -9.76 -3.90 6.44
CA SER A 80 -9.53 -4.05 7.89
C SER A 80 -10.76 -3.63 8.69
N ASP A 81 -11.33 -2.46 8.38
CA ASP A 81 -12.51 -1.93 9.09
C ASP A 81 -13.74 -2.82 8.91
N VAL A 82 -13.97 -3.33 7.70
CA VAL A 82 -15.06 -4.26 7.40
C VAL A 82 -14.90 -5.58 8.16
N LEU A 83 -13.69 -6.14 8.22
CA LEU A 83 -13.42 -7.38 8.93
C LEU A 83 -13.61 -7.21 10.45
N VAL A 84 -13.14 -6.10 11.01
CA VAL A 84 -13.36 -5.76 12.43
C VAL A 84 -14.85 -5.60 12.72
N ALA A 85 -15.59 -4.90 11.85
CA ALA A 85 -17.03 -4.73 12.02
C ALA A 85 -17.79 -6.07 11.96
N ARG A 86 -17.42 -6.97 11.04
CA ARG A 86 -18.02 -8.31 10.92
C ARG A 86 -17.75 -9.20 12.12
N ASN A 87 -16.52 -9.16 12.62
CA ASN A 87 -16.09 -10.01 13.73
C ASN A 87 -16.34 -9.36 15.11
N ARG A 88 -17.31 -8.47 15.20
CA ARG A 88 -17.74 -7.81 16.45
C ARG A 88 -16.59 -7.16 17.24
N GLY A 89 -15.63 -6.58 16.51
CA GLY A 89 -14.51 -5.86 17.11
C GLY A 89 -13.31 -6.72 17.47
N GLU A 90 -13.22 -7.97 17.00
CA GLU A 90 -11.99 -8.75 17.16
C GLU A 90 -10.81 -8.06 16.46
N ALA A 91 -9.87 -7.56 17.25
CA ALA A 91 -8.73 -6.76 16.78
C ALA A 91 -7.81 -7.50 15.79
N GLY A 92 -7.82 -8.85 15.81
CA GLY A 92 -6.99 -9.66 14.92
C GLY A 92 -7.54 -9.80 13.49
N ALA A 93 -8.85 -9.59 13.30
CA ALA A 93 -9.50 -9.91 12.02
C ALA A 93 -8.99 -9.11 10.82
N GLY A 94 -8.55 -7.88 11.02
CA GLY A 94 -8.03 -7.00 9.97
C GLY A 94 -6.54 -6.69 10.08
N ALA A 95 -5.81 -7.32 10.99
CA ALA A 95 -4.45 -6.95 11.37
C ALA A 95 -3.46 -6.90 10.18
N TYR A 96 -3.53 -7.87 9.27
CA TYR A 96 -2.69 -7.89 8.06
C TYR A 96 -2.91 -6.65 7.18
N TYR A 97 -4.16 -6.30 6.94
CA TYR A 97 -4.53 -5.15 6.11
C TYR A 97 -4.20 -3.83 6.80
N MET A 98 -4.40 -3.76 8.12
CA MET A 98 -4.02 -2.60 8.91
C MET A 98 -2.51 -2.36 8.89
N ALA A 99 -1.69 -3.41 9.03
CA ALA A 99 -0.24 -3.30 8.94
C ALA A 99 0.24 -2.76 7.58
N ASN A 100 -0.43 -3.10 6.49
CA ASN A 100 -0.13 -2.55 5.16
C ASN A 100 -0.51 -1.06 5.05
N TRP A 101 -1.62 -0.65 5.67
CA TRP A 101 -2.00 0.75 5.77
C TRP A 101 -0.97 1.54 6.59
N ASP A 102 -0.62 1.06 7.78
CA ASP A 102 0.34 1.73 8.65
C ASP A 102 1.69 1.93 7.97
N ARG A 103 2.14 0.92 7.21
CA ARG A 103 3.37 1.01 6.42
C ARG A 103 3.27 2.09 5.34
N LEU A 104 2.13 2.22 4.66
CA LEU A 104 1.91 3.30 3.69
C LEU A 104 2.00 4.66 4.38
N ILE A 105 1.28 4.86 5.48
CA ILE A 105 1.27 6.12 6.22
C ILE A 105 2.68 6.46 6.71
N GLU A 106 3.41 5.49 7.24
CA GLU A 106 4.80 5.70 7.65
C GLU A 106 5.69 6.09 6.46
N THR A 107 5.51 5.46 5.30
CA THR A 107 6.24 5.83 4.08
C THR A 107 5.94 7.26 3.65
N VAL A 108 4.68 7.68 3.67
CA VAL A 108 4.27 9.05 3.34
C VAL A 108 4.91 10.07 4.30
N ARG A 109 4.96 9.76 5.60
CA ARG A 109 5.51 10.66 6.62
C ARG A 109 7.04 10.76 6.58
N GLN A 110 7.72 9.64 6.36
CA GLN A 110 9.19 9.59 6.38
C GLN A 110 9.83 10.00 5.05
N TYR A 111 9.16 9.70 3.94
CA TYR A 111 9.71 9.87 2.60
C TYR A 111 8.72 10.53 1.65
N PRO A 112 8.24 11.75 1.95
CA PRO A 112 7.26 12.42 1.08
C PRO A 112 7.75 12.56 -0.36
N GLN A 113 9.05 12.83 -0.56
CA GLN A 113 9.66 12.94 -1.88
C GLN A 113 9.71 11.61 -2.66
N ARG A 114 9.73 10.45 -1.97
CA ARG A 114 9.66 9.16 -2.66
C ARG A 114 8.29 8.88 -3.26
N VAL A 115 7.24 9.36 -2.62
CA VAL A 115 5.87 9.23 -3.11
C VAL A 115 5.66 10.17 -4.30
N GLU A 116 6.24 11.37 -4.26
CA GLU A 116 6.13 12.39 -5.33
C GLU A 116 6.99 12.05 -6.55
N ASN A 117 8.21 11.56 -6.36
CA ASN A 117 9.14 11.22 -7.45
C ASN A 117 8.78 9.91 -8.17
N GLN A 118 7.94 9.05 -7.61
CA GLN A 118 7.44 7.87 -8.33
C GLN A 118 6.42 8.25 -9.40
N SER A 119 5.90 9.49 -9.38
CA SER A 119 5.02 10.00 -10.43
C SER A 119 5.75 10.51 -11.65
N GLU A 120 7.03 10.93 -11.53
CA GLU A 120 7.80 11.52 -12.64
C GLU A 120 8.90 10.61 -13.20
N GLN A 121 9.39 9.65 -12.41
CA GLN A 121 10.37 8.66 -12.86
C GLN A 121 9.95 7.31 -12.31
N GLY A 122 9.52 6.43 -13.20
CA GLY A 122 9.44 5.01 -12.85
C GLY A 122 10.76 4.62 -12.18
N PRO A 123 10.76 3.73 -11.17
CA PRO A 123 11.97 3.37 -10.47
C PRO A 123 13.02 3.02 -11.49
N ASP A 124 14.18 3.67 -11.45
CA ASP A 124 15.32 3.21 -12.22
C ASP A 124 15.67 1.82 -11.67
N LEU A 125 15.07 0.82 -12.32
CA LEU A 125 15.27 -0.60 -12.00
C LEU A 125 16.76 -0.92 -12.00
N ALA A 126 17.56 -0.17 -12.75
CA ALA A 126 19.02 -0.31 -12.79
C ALA A 126 19.65 0.14 -11.47
N GLU A 127 19.17 1.24 -10.86
CA GLU A 127 19.70 1.72 -9.57
C GLU A 127 19.25 0.82 -8.40
N PHE A 128 18.02 0.32 -8.46
CA PHE A 128 17.51 -0.63 -7.45
C PHE A 128 18.23 -1.99 -7.53
N ILE A 129 18.53 -2.46 -8.74
CA ILE A 129 19.31 -3.70 -8.96
C ILE A 129 20.77 -3.48 -8.56
N ALA A 130 21.36 -2.31 -8.85
CA ALA A 130 22.74 -1.99 -8.47
C ALA A 130 22.88 -1.88 -6.95
N GLN A 131 21.91 -1.29 -6.23
CA GLN A 131 21.92 -1.17 -4.78
C GLN A 131 21.67 -2.51 -4.12
N GLY A 132 20.75 -3.33 -4.61
CA GLY A 132 20.54 -4.70 -4.14
C GLY A 132 21.73 -5.62 -4.41
N ALA A 133 22.48 -5.41 -5.48
CA ALA A 133 23.71 -6.16 -5.78
C ALA A 133 24.88 -5.72 -4.88
N ALA A 134 24.98 -4.42 -4.53
CA ALA A 134 25.98 -3.91 -3.60
C ALA A 134 25.75 -4.42 -2.16
N ASP A 135 24.50 -4.43 -1.70
CA ASP A 135 24.13 -4.97 -0.39
C ASP A 135 24.35 -6.48 -0.27
N LEU A 136 24.25 -7.21 -1.39
CA LEU A 136 24.57 -8.64 -1.44
C LEU A 136 26.08 -8.89 -1.40
N GLN A 137 26.92 -8.01 -1.96
CA GLN A 137 28.38 -8.14 -1.90
C GLN A 137 28.95 -7.90 -0.51
N ASP A 138 28.33 -7.04 0.30
CA ASP A 138 28.74 -6.78 1.68
C ASP A 138 28.09 -7.75 2.70
N SER A 139 27.28 -8.69 2.25
CA SER A 139 26.69 -9.70 3.11
C SER A 139 27.76 -10.74 3.51
N PRO A 140 27.94 -11.00 4.81
CA PRO A 140 28.91 -12.01 5.28
C PRO A 140 28.60 -13.44 4.77
N PHE A 141 27.42 -13.67 4.22
CA PHE A 141 27.05 -14.91 3.56
C PHE A 141 27.65 -15.06 2.16
N TYR A 142 27.86 -13.95 1.42
CA TYR A 142 28.41 -14.04 0.07
C TYR A 142 29.93 -14.19 0.06
N SER A 143 30.64 -13.67 1.06
CA SER A 143 32.10 -13.82 1.18
C SER A 143 32.50 -15.25 1.50
N SER A 144 31.61 -16.08 2.06
CA SER A 144 31.88 -17.47 2.37
C SER A 144 31.70 -18.43 1.19
N ILE A 145 30.98 -18.02 0.13
CA ILE A 145 30.68 -18.86 -1.05
C ILE A 145 31.70 -18.65 -2.18
N SER A 146 32.29 -17.44 -2.30
CA SER A 146 33.28 -17.16 -3.34
C SER A 146 34.70 -17.71 -3.03
N GLY A 147 34.91 -18.30 -1.86
CA GLY A 147 36.19 -18.74 -1.39
C GLY A 147 36.57 -20.21 -1.69
N LYS A 148 35.77 -21.00 -2.39
CA LYS A 148 36.11 -22.40 -2.66
C LYS A 148 35.46 -22.99 -3.92
N ILE A 149 35.93 -22.58 -5.07
CA ILE A 149 35.94 -23.47 -6.24
C ILE A 149 37.40 -23.58 -6.69
N VAL A 150 38.15 -24.41 -5.99
CA VAL A 150 39.37 -24.98 -6.54
C VAL A 150 38.93 -26.18 -7.38
N ILE A 151 38.87 -25.99 -8.69
CA ILE A 151 38.75 -27.10 -9.63
C ILE A 151 40.14 -27.73 -9.63
N GLY A 152 40.27 -28.87 -8.95
CA GLY A 152 41.42 -29.72 -9.08
C GLY A 152 41.44 -30.26 -10.51
N GLY A 153 42.45 -29.79 -11.28
CA GLY A 153 42.80 -30.39 -12.54
C GLY A 153 43.65 -31.63 -12.31
N LEU A 154 43.36 -32.67 -13.06
CA LEU A 154 44.18 -33.86 -13.29
C LEU A 154 45.51 -33.49 -13.97
#